data_c7b1a4f453069360937096214b1c87c7
#
_entry.id   c7b1a4f453069360937096214b1c87c7
#
_cell.length_a   1.000
_cell.length_b   1.000
_cell.length_c   1.000
_cell.angle_alpha   90.00
_cell.angle_beta   90.00
_cell.angle_gamma   90.00
#
_symmetry.space_group_name_H-M   'P 1'
#
loop_
_entity.id
_entity.type
_entity.pdbx_description
1 polymer ?
#
loop_
_entity_poly.entity_id
_entity_poly.type
_entity_poly.pdbx_seq_one_letter_code
_entity_poly.pdbx_strand_id
1 'polypeptide(L)'
;MKKIFVPVDFSDTSAHAAHFAMNMARDMDAMVHLFHAYYDPIVDRELPDYGLGGPSTSVSSSTEAILHNVELETKQAMARLEDGLRSQFIDVPLTSELVRGFPEVMVPQRAEEVEADLILMGPRQIPRFFKILTGSITSEVIKESQLPVLVVPEKENYVPLRNVLFASSFEEGDAEKIQKFNKLFEGLDYKLMVGFIHDDHGVEYEPEDYKGLRQALMDHIRINLPDQEMEFLATGDRRLWHGLNELVEDYGVDMLIMTTHHRGFFEGLISPSATQQMVVRTEKPLLVFRA
;
A
#
# COMPACT_ATOMS: atom_id res chain seq x y z
N MET A 1 20.28 5.10 0.74
CA MET A 1 19.68 3.85 0.19
C MET A 1 18.23 3.82 0.62
N LYS A 2 17.32 3.64 -0.32
CA LYS A 2 15.88 3.57 -0.04
C LYS A 2 15.54 2.32 0.77
N LYS A 3 14.46 2.38 1.56
CA LYS A 3 14.04 1.30 2.43
C LYS A 3 12.57 0.94 2.18
N ILE A 4 12.32 -0.30 1.80
CA ILE A 4 10.98 -0.88 1.61
C ILE A 4 10.61 -1.65 2.88
N PHE A 5 9.57 -1.20 3.58
CA PHE A 5 9.04 -1.84 4.78
C PHE A 5 7.96 -2.84 4.38
N VAL A 6 8.12 -4.09 4.77
CA VAL A 6 7.26 -5.19 4.35
C VAL A 6 6.65 -5.88 5.57
N PRO A 7 5.41 -5.55 5.94
CA PRO A 7 4.71 -6.29 6.98
C PRO A 7 4.33 -7.69 6.47
N VAL A 8 4.67 -8.71 7.26
CA VAL A 8 4.42 -10.12 6.97
C VAL A 8 3.62 -10.77 8.09
N ASP A 9 2.71 -11.69 7.72
CA ASP A 9 1.96 -12.54 8.66
C ASP A 9 2.21 -14.03 8.40
N PHE A 10 3.26 -14.33 7.62
CA PHE A 10 3.70 -15.67 7.21
C PHE A 10 2.68 -16.43 6.37
N SER A 11 1.64 -15.78 5.86
CA SER A 11 0.75 -16.31 4.83
C SER A 11 1.44 -16.33 3.46
N ASP A 12 0.90 -17.13 2.53
CA ASP A 12 1.39 -17.16 1.15
C ASP A 12 1.32 -15.78 0.50
N THR A 13 0.28 -15.00 0.79
CA THR A 13 0.11 -13.63 0.29
C THR A 13 1.21 -12.70 0.79
N SER A 14 1.56 -12.76 2.08
CA SER A 14 2.63 -11.92 2.63
C SER A 14 4.02 -12.39 2.20
N ALA A 15 4.22 -13.69 2.02
CA ALA A 15 5.46 -14.23 1.45
C ALA A 15 5.62 -13.79 -0.02
N HIS A 16 4.54 -13.82 -0.81
CA HIS A 16 4.54 -13.29 -2.17
C HIS A 16 4.89 -11.80 -2.20
N ALA A 17 4.29 -10.98 -1.33
CA ALA A 17 4.61 -9.56 -1.22
C ALA A 17 6.09 -9.33 -0.86
N ALA A 18 6.66 -10.15 0.04
CA ALA A 18 8.08 -10.09 0.38
C ALA A 18 8.97 -10.42 -0.82
N HIS A 19 8.65 -11.45 -1.60
CA HIS A 19 9.36 -11.76 -2.85
C HIS A 19 9.26 -10.64 -3.88
N PHE A 20 8.07 -10.05 -4.04
CA PHE A 20 7.88 -8.89 -4.90
C PHE A 20 8.75 -7.71 -4.46
N ALA A 21 8.79 -7.42 -3.15
CA ALA A 21 9.62 -6.37 -2.57
C ALA A 21 11.12 -6.59 -2.82
N MET A 22 11.61 -7.83 -2.71
CA MET A 22 13.02 -8.14 -3.00
C MET A 22 13.39 -7.89 -4.45
N ASN A 23 12.54 -8.27 -5.41
CA ASN A 23 12.76 -7.96 -6.82
C ASN A 23 12.75 -6.45 -7.08
N MET A 24 11.75 -5.74 -6.53
CA MET A 24 11.66 -4.29 -6.65
C MET A 24 12.87 -3.59 -6.01
N ALA A 25 13.29 -4.03 -4.83
CA ALA A 25 14.46 -3.48 -4.13
C ALA A 25 15.75 -3.63 -4.94
N ARG A 26 15.92 -4.74 -5.66
CA ARG A 26 17.06 -4.94 -6.55
C ARG A 26 17.09 -3.91 -7.68
N ASP A 27 15.96 -3.66 -8.33
CA ASP A 27 15.88 -2.69 -9.42
C ASP A 27 16.01 -1.23 -8.92
N MET A 28 15.60 -0.94 -7.68
CA MET A 28 15.67 0.38 -7.05
C MET A 28 16.97 0.66 -6.30
N ASP A 29 17.91 -0.28 -6.21
CA ASP A 29 19.06 -0.24 -5.29
C ASP A 29 18.64 0.11 -3.85
N ALA A 30 17.63 -0.61 -3.36
CA ALA A 30 17.00 -0.41 -2.07
C ALA A 30 17.27 -1.59 -1.12
N MET A 31 16.95 -1.40 0.17
CA MET A 31 16.92 -2.48 1.15
C MET A 31 15.48 -2.87 1.49
N VAL A 32 15.29 -4.11 1.92
CA VAL A 32 14.02 -4.61 2.46
C VAL A 32 14.10 -4.75 3.97
N HIS A 33 13.07 -4.27 4.67
CA HIS A 33 12.89 -4.48 6.10
C HIS A 33 11.60 -5.26 6.34
N LEU A 34 11.73 -6.54 6.67
CA LEU A 34 10.58 -7.38 7.05
C LEU A 34 10.13 -7.02 8.46
N PHE A 35 8.84 -6.93 8.62
CA PHE A 35 8.23 -6.61 9.91
C PHE A 35 7.09 -7.56 10.24
N HIS A 36 7.04 -8.05 11.46
CA HIS A 36 5.88 -8.80 11.94
C HIS A 36 5.45 -8.29 13.30
N ALA A 37 4.18 -7.91 13.40
CA ALA A 37 3.53 -7.63 14.67
C ALA A 37 2.74 -8.85 15.13
N TYR A 38 3.02 -9.33 16.32
CA TYR A 38 2.33 -10.48 16.92
C TYR A 38 1.59 -10.09 18.21
N TYR A 39 0.41 -10.63 18.39
CA TYR A 39 -0.37 -10.49 19.60
C TYR A 39 -1.16 -11.79 19.86
N ASP A 40 -1.48 -12.04 21.14
CA ASP A 40 -2.37 -13.12 21.50
C ASP A 40 -3.70 -12.54 21.97
N PRO A 41 -4.81 -12.74 21.24
CA PRO A 41 -6.10 -12.15 21.57
C PRO A 41 -6.71 -12.70 22.87
N ILE A 42 -6.23 -13.82 23.38
CA ILE A 42 -6.69 -14.37 24.66
C ILE A 42 -5.96 -13.68 25.81
N VAL A 43 -4.63 -13.56 25.70
CA VAL A 43 -3.77 -12.95 26.72
C VAL A 43 -3.98 -11.43 26.76
N ASP A 44 -4.09 -10.79 25.57
CA ASP A 44 -4.23 -9.34 25.48
C ASP A 44 -5.65 -8.84 25.87
N ARG A 45 -6.66 -9.72 25.91
CA ARG A 45 -8.00 -9.42 26.48
C ARG A 45 -8.06 -9.53 28.01
N GLU A 46 -7.17 -10.29 28.62
CA GLU A 46 -7.10 -10.43 30.09
C GLU A 46 -6.39 -9.25 30.79
N LEU A 47 -5.84 -8.30 30.00
CA LEU A 47 -5.19 -7.07 30.47
C LEU A 47 -5.93 -5.79 30.05
N PRO A 48 -7.21 -5.60 30.39
CA PRO A 48 -7.81 -4.28 30.26
C PRO A 48 -7.24 -3.40 31.37
N ASP A 49 -6.42 -2.45 31.04
CA ASP A 49 -6.03 -1.35 31.93
C ASP A 49 -7.24 -0.41 32.14
N TYR A 50 -8.20 -0.88 32.90
CA TYR A 50 -9.20 0.00 33.50
C TYR A 50 -8.59 0.60 34.75
N GLY A 51 -7.93 1.73 34.67
CA GLY A 51 -7.39 2.62 35.69
C GLY A 51 -8.06 2.71 37.07
N LEU A 52 -8.58 1.60 37.54
CA LEU A 52 -9.10 1.38 38.90
C LEU A 52 -8.13 0.41 39.59
N GLY A 53 -7.21 0.95 40.35
CA GLY A 53 -6.19 0.25 41.16
C GLY A 53 -6.66 -1.03 41.87
N GLY A 54 -6.88 -2.08 41.08
CA GLY A 54 -7.03 -3.45 41.52
C GLY A 54 -5.65 -4.11 41.64
N PRO A 55 -5.47 -5.13 42.49
CA PRO A 55 -4.21 -5.82 42.63
C PRO A 55 -3.81 -6.37 41.25
N SER A 56 -2.59 -6.06 40.81
CA SER A 56 -1.96 -6.64 39.62
C SER A 56 -2.18 -8.16 39.65
N THR A 57 -3.10 -8.65 38.81
CA THR A 57 -3.25 -10.07 38.60
C THR A 57 -1.95 -10.55 38.04
N SER A 58 -1.18 -11.28 38.82
CA SER A 58 0.03 -11.95 38.37
C SER A 58 -0.33 -12.75 37.10
N VAL A 59 0.28 -12.39 35.99
CA VAL A 59 0.18 -13.16 34.73
C VAL A 59 0.43 -14.61 35.13
N SER A 60 -0.54 -15.51 34.87
CA SER A 60 -0.39 -16.90 35.33
C SER A 60 0.80 -17.51 34.57
N SER A 61 1.52 -18.43 35.22
CA SER A 61 2.65 -19.13 34.61
C SER A 61 2.27 -19.81 33.26
N SER A 62 1.00 -20.15 33.10
CA SER A 62 0.45 -20.67 31.84
C SER A 62 0.38 -19.61 30.72
N THR A 63 0.07 -18.37 31.07
CA THR A 63 0.01 -17.24 30.10
C THR A 63 1.41 -16.86 29.64
N GLU A 64 2.40 -16.82 30.52
CA GLU A 64 3.81 -16.60 30.18
C GLU A 64 4.35 -17.69 29.24
N ALA A 65 4.00 -18.96 29.50
CA ALA A 65 4.40 -20.08 28.63
C ALA A 65 3.78 -19.98 27.22
N ILE A 66 2.52 -19.56 27.11
CA ILE A 66 1.84 -19.35 25.83
C ILE A 66 2.53 -18.23 25.04
N LEU A 67 2.78 -17.08 25.67
CA LEU A 67 3.47 -15.95 25.04
C LEU A 67 4.87 -16.34 24.56
N HIS A 68 5.62 -17.08 25.39
CA HIS A 68 6.93 -17.55 25.01
C HIS A 68 6.91 -18.49 23.79
N ASN A 69 5.92 -19.38 23.72
CA ASN A 69 5.75 -20.27 22.57
C ASN A 69 5.38 -19.50 21.31
N VAL A 70 4.45 -18.54 21.38
CA VAL A 70 4.09 -17.67 20.24
C VAL A 70 5.33 -16.91 19.74
N GLU A 71 6.11 -16.33 20.63
CA GLU A 71 7.34 -15.62 20.26
C GLU A 71 8.36 -16.55 19.59
N LEU A 72 8.54 -17.75 20.12
CA LEU A 72 9.48 -18.73 19.57
C LEU A 72 9.05 -19.19 18.16
N GLU A 73 7.78 -19.53 17.98
CA GLU A 73 7.23 -19.92 16.67
C GLU A 73 7.36 -18.80 15.66
N THR A 74 7.06 -17.57 16.07
CA THR A 74 7.18 -16.36 15.24
C THR A 74 8.64 -16.12 14.82
N LYS A 75 9.60 -16.23 15.74
CA LYS A 75 11.05 -16.13 15.44
C LYS A 75 11.49 -17.17 14.41
N GLN A 76 11.02 -18.41 14.58
CA GLN A 76 11.35 -19.50 13.63
C GLN A 76 10.71 -19.27 12.27
N ALA A 77 9.48 -18.75 12.21
CA ALA A 77 8.82 -18.43 10.96
C ALA A 77 9.54 -17.30 10.21
N MET A 78 9.94 -16.24 10.93
CA MET A 78 10.72 -15.14 10.36
C MET A 78 12.08 -15.63 9.84
N ALA A 79 12.80 -16.42 10.60
CA ALA A 79 14.10 -16.97 10.17
C ALA A 79 13.97 -17.82 8.89
N ARG A 80 12.93 -18.66 8.80
CA ARG A 80 12.69 -19.45 7.57
C ARG A 80 12.41 -18.56 6.36
N LEU A 81 11.62 -17.50 6.54
CA LEU A 81 11.33 -16.54 5.46
C LEU A 81 12.61 -15.81 5.02
N GLU A 82 13.39 -15.30 5.98
CA GLU A 82 14.67 -14.65 5.69
C GLU A 82 15.65 -15.56 4.95
N ASP A 83 15.84 -16.77 5.43
CA ASP A 83 16.77 -17.74 4.80
C ASP A 83 16.34 -18.04 3.36
N GLY A 84 15.04 -18.21 3.13
CA GLY A 84 14.47 -18.38 1.80
C GLY A 84 14.74 -17.21 0.87
N LEU A 85 14.52 -15.97 1.35
CA LEU A 85 14.76 -14.76 0.57
C LEU A 85 16.26 -14.53 0.34
N ARG A 86 17.11 -14.63 1.36
CA ARG A 86 18.56 -14.44 1.24
C ARG A 86 19.22 -15.45 0.28
N SER A 87 18.69 -16.67 0.20
CA SER A 87 19.20 -17.68 -0.74
C SER A 87 18.96 -17.32 -2.22
N GLN A 88 17.92 -16.53 -2.50
CA GLN A 88 17.51 -16.12 -3.85
C GLN A 88 17.99 -14.71 -4.23
N PHE A 89 18.16 -13.82 -3.23
CA PHE A 89 18.47 -12.41 -3.40
C PHE A 89 19.72 -12.03 -2.60
N ILE A 90 20.88 -12.54 -3.03
CA ILE A 90 22.15 -12.38 -2.31
C ILE A 90 22.61 -10.93 -2.29
N ASP A 91 22.25 -10.17 -3.29
CA ASP A 91 22.63 -8.78 -3.57
C ASP A 91 21.70 -7.72 -2.93
N VAL A 92 20.54 -8.14 -2.40
CA VAL A 92 19.57 -7.22 -1.79
C VAL A 92 19.73 -7.20 -0.26
N PRO A 93 20.05 -6.06 0.35
CA PRO A 93 20.12 -5.95 1.80
C PRO A 93 18.76 -6.22 2.44
N LEU A 94 18.74 -7.15 3.40
CA LEU A 94 17.55 -7.61 4.10
C LEU A 94 17.75 -7.52 5.61
N THR A 95 16.81 -6.89 6.30
CA THR A 95 16.70 -6.87 7.77
C THR A 95 15.31 -7.28 8.19
N SER A 96 15.15 -7.65 9.47
CA SER A 96 13.83 -8.00 10.00
C SER A 96 13.64 -7.53 11.42
N GLU A 97 12.38 -7.40 11.82
CA GLU A 97 11.98 -7.04 13.17
C GLU A 97 10.68 -7.76 13.57
N LEU A 98 10.60 -8.11 14.85
CA LEU A 98 9.42 -8.70 15.48
C LEU A 98 9.01 -7.82 16.67
N VAL A 99 7.75 -7.37 16.65
CA VAL A 99 7.22 -6.50 17.73
C VAL A 99 5.90 -7.07 18.23
N ARG A 100 5.70 -7.02 19.56
CA ARG A 100 4.40 -7.34 20.14
C ARG A 100 3.46 -6.15 20.00
N GLY A 101 2.29 -6.35 19.41
CA GLY A 101 1.26 -5.33 19.26
C GLY A 101 0.29 -5.62 18.12
N PHE A 102 -0.68 -4.74 17.96
CA PHE A 102 -1.68 -4.83 16.90
C PHE A 102 -1.11 -4.36 15.56
N PRO A 103 -1.11 -5.19 14.51
CA PRO A 103 -0.50 -4.86 13.23
C PRO A 103 -0.98 -3.52 12.64
N GLU A 104 -2.28 -3.22 12.74
CA GLU A 104 -2.88 -1.99 12.21
C GLU A 104 -2.31 -0.70 12.84
N VAL A 105 -1.80 -0.79 14.06
CA VAL A 105 -1.16 0.32 14.79
C VAL A 105 0.35 0.29 14.57
N MET A 106 0.96 -0.90 14.73
CA MET A 106 2.42 -1.03 14.75
C MET A 106 3.04 -0.85 13.37
N VAL A 107 2.34 -1.24 12.28
CA VAL A 107 2.89 -1.14 10.92
C VAL A 107 3.16 0.31 10.51
N PRO A 108 2.21 1.26 10.57
CA PRO A 108 2.49 2.65 10.23
C PRO A 108 3.55 3.27 11.13
N GLN A 109 3.43 3.07 12.45
CA GLN A 109 4.35 3.64 13.44
C GLN A 109 5.80 3.16 13.22
N ARG A 110 6.00 1.85 13.09
CA ARG A 110 7.36 1.29 12.94
C ARG A 110 7.98 1.63 11.59
N ALA A 111 7.17 1.69 10.53
CA ALA A 111 7.66 2.11 9.23
C ALA A 111 8.24 3.54 9.26
N GLU A 112 7.59 4.46 9.98
CA GLU A 112 8.09 5.82 10.20
C GLU A 112 9.34 5.83 11.10
N GLU A 113 9.34 5.10 12.22
CA GLU A 113 10.47 5.05 13.16
C GLU A 113 11.75 4.47 12.54
N VAL A 114 11.63 3.54 11.61
CA VAL A 114 12.79 3.01 10.88
C VAL A 114 13.14 3.83 9.63
N GLU A 115 12.47 4.95 9.43
CA GLU A 115 12.67 5.85 8.28
C GLU A 115 12.52 5.10 6.94
N ALA A 116 11.41 4.35 6.79
CA ALA A 116 11.09 3.71 5.54
C ALA A 116 10.61 4.73 4.49
N ASP A 117 10.83 4.44 3.22
CA ASP A 117 10.36 5.28 2.10
C ASP A 117 9.02 4.77 1.54
N LEU A 118 8.72 3.49 1.75
CA LEU A 118 7.56 2.79 1.18
C LEU A 118 7.14 1.65 2.10
N ILE A 119 5.84 1.48 2.31
CA ILE A 119 5.26 0.25 2.85
C ILE A 119 4.77 -0.59 1.68
N LEU A 120 5.21 -1.85 1.58
CA LEU A 120 4.76 -2.80 0.57
C LEU A 120 4.10 -3.99 1.25
N MET A 121 2.86 -4.28 0.88
CA MET A 121 2.10 -5.37 1.49
C MET A 121 1.12 -6.03 0.51
N GLY A 122 0.77 -7.27 0.79
CA GLY A 122 -0.30 -7.96 0.08
C GLY A 122 -1.69 -7.54 0.56
N PRO A 123 -2.75 -7.73 -0.24
CA PRO A 123 -4.11 -7.57 0.22
C PRO A 123 -4.43 -8.69 1.21
N ARG A 124 -4.88 -8.35 2.41
CA ARG A 124 -5.34 -9.38 3.34
C ARG A 124 -6.74 -9.83 2.95
N GLN A 125 -6.88 -11.09 2.56
CA GLN A 125 -8.19 -11.68 2.35
C GLN A 125 -8.86 -12.00 3.70
N ILE A 126 -9.94 -11.30 4.00
CA ILE A 126 -10.82 -11.69 5.12
C ILE A 126 -11.76 -12.76 4.58
N PRO A 127 -11.89 -13.92 5.25
CA PRO A 127 -12.87 -14.93 4.85
C PRO A 127 -14.25 -14.30 4.70
N ARG A 128 -15.00 -14.67 3.65
CA ARG A 128 -16.29 -14.06 3.25
C ARG A 128 -17.34 -13.98 4.37
N PHE A 129 -17.18 -14.73 5.45
CA PHE A 129 -18.09 -14.77 6.58
C PHE A 129 -17.91 -13.63 7.60
N PHE A 130 -16.78 -12.90 7.57
CA PHE A 130 -16.49 -11.78 8.49
C PHE A 130 -16.65 -10.38 7.87
N LYS A 131 -17.39 -10.28 6.76
CA LYS A 131 -17.53 -9.09 5.91
C LYS A 131 -18.17 -7.84 6.56
N ILE A 132 -18.54 -7.86 7.83
CA ILE A 132 -19.48 -6.83 8.33
C ILE A 132 -18.88 -5.82 9.31
N LEU A 133 -17.73 -6.02 9.97
CA LEU A 133 -17.38 -5.15 11.08
C LEU A 133 -15.92 -4.66 11.23
N THR A 134 -14.95 -5.14 10.49
CA THR A 134 -13.56 -4.64 10.67
C THR A 134 -12.90 -4.39 9.32
N GLY A 135 -12.36 -3.18 9.14
CA GLY A 135 -11.50 -2.86 8.01
C GLY A 135 -10.35 -3.88 7.91
N SER A 136 -9.90 -4.22 6.69
CA SER A 136 -8.71 -5.04 6.54
C SER A 136 -7.50 -4.28 7.11
N ILE A 137 -6.51 -4.98 7.66
CA ILE A 137 -5.26 -4.35 8.13
C ILE A 137 -4.68 -3.44 7.03
N THR A 138 -4.71 -3.87 5.79
CA THR A 138 -4.25 -3.08 4.63
C THR A 138 -5.00 -1.74 4.52
N SER A 139 -6.33 -1.74 4.69
CA SER A 139 -7.12 -0.50 4.63
C SER A 139 -6.81 0.44 5.79
N GLU A 140 -6.59 -0.09 7.01
CA GLU A 140 -6.22 0.74 8.16
C GLU A 140 -4.78 1.28 8.01
N VAL A 141 -3.84 0.48 7.50
CA VAL A 141 -2.47 0.95 7.21
C VAL A 141 -2.49 2.08 6.17
N ILE A 142 -3.26 1.94 5.08
CA ILE A 142 -3.41 2.99 4.07
C ILE A 142 -3.98 4.28 4.69
N LYS A 143 -4.94 4.15 5.59
CA LYS A 143 -5.60 5.30 6.23
C LYS A 143 -4.70 6.01 7.24
N GLU A 144 -3.91 5.26 8.01
CA GLU A 144 -3.12 5.81 9.12
C GLU A 144 -1.68 6.18 8.72
N SER A 145 -1.11 5.55 7.68
CA SER A 145 0.27 5.80 7.26
C SER A 145 0.47 7.18 6.62
N GLN A 146 1.58 7.83 6.94
CA GLN A 146 2.08 9.02 6.23
C GLN A 146 2.94 8.63 5.02
N LEU A 147 3.43 7.39 4.99
CA LEU A 147 4.23 6.85 3.90
C LEU A 147 3.32 6.31 2.78
N PRO A 148 3.78 6.32 1.53
CA PRO A 148 3.07 5.63 0.47
C PRO A 148 2.95 4.14 0.76
N VAL A 149 1.80 3.55 0.40
CA VAL A 149 1.51 2.12 0.59
C VAL A 149 1.31 1.45 -0.76
N LEU A 150 2.18 0.50 -1.10
CA LEU A 150 2.05 -0.32 -2.30
C LEU A 150 1.36 -1.64 -1.94
N VAL A 151 0.19 -1.85 -2.50
CA VAL A 151 -0.57 -3.11 -2.38
C VAL A 151 -0.30 -3.98 -3.59
N VAL A 152 0.25 -5.17 -3.36
CA VAL A 152 0.61 -6.13 -4.42
C VAL A 152 -0.40 -7.26 -4.45
N PRO A 153 -1.13 -7.48 -5.58
CA PRO A 153 -2.08 -8.58 -5.72
C PRO A 153 -1.40 -9.95 -5.62
N GLU A 154 -2.12 -10.95 -5.09
CA GLU A 154 -1.58 -12.31 -4.86
C GLU A 154 -1.05 -13.00 -6.13
N LYS A 155 -1.62 -12.69 -7.27
CA LYS A 155 -1.30 -13.36 -8.54
C LYS A 155 -0.38 -12.55 -9.44
N GLU A 156 -0.05 -11.33 -9.06
CA GLU A 156 0.77 -10.45 -9.86
C GLU A 156 2.24 -10.66 -9.55
N ASN A 157 2.98 -11.20 -10.50
CA ASN A 157 4.42 -11.32 -10.37
C ASN A 157 5.09 -9.96 -10.60
N TYR A 158 6.26 -9.77 -9.97
CA TYR A 158 7.06 -8.59 -10.25
C TYR A 158 7.51 -8.57 -11.70
N VAL A 159 7.29 -7.43 -12.34
CA VAL A 159 7.88 -7.07 -13.63
C VAL A 159 8.56 -5.71 -13.48
N PRO A 160 9.67 -5.45 -14.21
CA PRO A 160 10.27 -4.12 -14.25
C PRO A 160 9.24 -3.08 -14.65
N LEU A 161 9.18 -2.00 -13.91
CA LEU A 161 8.21 -0.93 -14.09
C LEU A 161 8.44 -0.24 -15.44
N ARG A 162 7.43 -0.20 -16.32
CA ARG A 162 7.48 0.45 -17.62
C ARG A 162 6.34 1.43 -17.85
N ASN A 163 5.12 1.04 -17.50
CA ASN A 163 3.92 1.84 -17.69
C ASN A 163 3.23 2.09 -16.36
N VAL A 164 3.22 3.34 -15.93
CA VAL A 164 2.63 3.78 -14.66
C VAL A 164 1.46 4.69 -14.93
N LEU A 165 0.31 4.41 -14.34
CA LEU A 165 -0.89 5.23 -14.43
C LEU A 165 -1.18 5.94 -13.11
N PHE A 166 -1.11 7.25 -13.09
CA PHE A 166 -1.58 8.08 -11.99
C PHE A 166 -3.05 8.45 -12.23
N ALA A 167 -3.95 7.92 -11.41
CA ALA A 167 -5.37 8.27 -11.45
C ALA A 167 -5.56 9.64 -10.76
N SER A 168 -5.82 10.66 -11.56
CA SER A 168 -5.93 12.05 -11.13
C SER A 168 -7.39 12.51 -11.12
N SER A 169 -7.72 13.33 -10.13
CA SER A 169 -8.91 14.18 -10.12
C SER A 169 -8.59 15.65 -10.43
N PHE A 170 -7.35 15.94 -10.85
CA PHE A 170 -6.80 17.27 -11.08
C PHE A 170 -6.81 18.15 -9.81
N GLU A 171 -6.56 17.55 -8.66
CA GLU A 171 -6.47 18.30 -7.42
C GLU A 171 -5.08 18.91 -7.22
N GLU A 172 -5.03 19.93 -6.38
CA GLU A 172 -3.81 20.71 -6.12
C GLU A 172 -2.64 19.85 -5.59
N GLY A 173 -2.94 18.75 -4.89
CA GLY A 173 -1.94 17.81 -4.36
C GLY A 173 -1.36 16.81 -5.36
N ASP A 174 -1.94 16.65 -6.55
CA ASP A 174 -1.56 15.60 -7.50
C ASP A 174 -0.10 15.76 -7.98
N ALA A 175 0.30 16.99 -8.29
CA ALA A 175 1.67 17.27 -8.72
C ALA A 175 2.72 16.94 -7.66
N GLU A 176 2.42 17.20 -6.38
CA GLU A 176 3.30 16.83 -5.26
C GLU A 176 3.43 15.29 -5.13
N LYS A 177 2.34 14.55 -5.32
CA LYS A 177 2.36 13.08 -5.28
C LYS A 177 3.15 12.51 -6.46
N ILE A 178 3.02 13.08 -7.65
CA ILE A 178 3.84 12.72 -8.81
C ILE A 178 5.33 12.97 -8.54
N GLN A 179 5.68 14.10 -7.92
CA GLN A 179 7.07 14.37 -7.52
C GLN A 179 7.59 13.37 -6.50
N LYS A 180 6.80 13.04 -5.48
CA LYS A 180 7.13 12.02 -4.48
C LYS A 180 7.32 10.65 -5.13
N PHE A 181 6.45 10.29 -6.08
CA PHE A 181 6.59 9.07 -6.85
C PHE A 181 7.91 9.03 -7.63
N ASN A 182 8.21 10.07 -8.42
CA ASN A 182 9.43 10.14 -9.21
C ASN A 182 10.68 10.08 -8.35
N LYS A 183 10.68 10.73 -7.18
CA LYS A 183 11.79 10.63 -6.22
C LYS A 183 11.93 9.22 -5.65
N LEU A 184 10.81 8.56 -5.33
CA LEU A 184 10.82 7.20 -4.79
C LEU A 184 11.35 6.18 -5.82
N PHE A 185 10.96 6.34 -7.09
CA PHE A 185 11.34 5.45 -8.19
C PHE A 185 12.45 6.03 -9.09
N GLU A 186 13.20 7.00 -8.58
CA GLU A 186 14.34 7.60 -9.27
C GLU A 186 15.35 6.53 -9.71
N GLY A 187 15.77 6.59 -10.95
CA GLY A 187 16.70 5.64 -11.57
C GLY A 187 16.02 4.52 -12.36
N LEU A 188 14.69 4.37 -12.25
CA LEU A 188 13.93 3.45 -13.10
C LEU A 188 13.47 4.15 -14.38
N ASP A 189 13.42 3.39 -15.48
CA ASP A 189 12.96 3.87 -16.80
C ASP A 189 11.49 3.46 -17.00
N TYR A 190 10.57 4.41 -16.79
CA TYR A 190 9.14 4.21 -16.94
C TYR A 190 8.45 5.40 -17.63
N LYS A 191 7.37 5.10 -18.30
CA LYS A 191 6.43 6.09 -18.85
C LYS A 191 5.36 6.39 -17.81
N LEU A 192 5.19 7.67 -17.48
CA LEU A 192 4.12 8.12 -16.59
C LEU A 192 2.92 8.59 -17.43
N MET A 193 1.77 8.02 -17.14
CA MET A 193 0.48 8.42 -17.70
C MET A 193 -0.39 9.00 -16.59
N VAL A 194 -1.14 10.06 -16.91
CA VAL A 194 -2.11 10.66 -15.99
C VAL A 194 -3.49 10.39 -16.54
N GLY A 195 -4.24 9.54 -15.84
CA GLY A 195 -5.58 9.10 -16.22
C GLY A 195 -6.67 9.87 -15.48
N PHE A 196 -7.66 10.34 -16.19
CA PHE A 196 -8.85 10.98 -15.64
C PHE A 196 -10.11 10.26 -16.09
N ILE A 197 -10.98 9.93 -15.14
CA ILE A 197 -12.27 9.31 -15.41
C ILE A 197 -13.36 10.34 -15.15
N HIS A 198 -14.12 10.70 -16.16
CA HIS A 198 -15.26 11.57 -16.00
C HIS A 198 -16.57 10.77 -15.92
N ASP A 199 -17.52 11.25 -15.12
CA ASP A 199 -18.84 10.63 -15.01
C ASP A 199 -19.65 10.90 -16.29
N ASP A 200 -19.91 9.85 -17.06
CA ASP A 200 -20.72 9.93 -18.28
C ASP A 200 -22.20 9.82 -17.94
N HIS A 201 -22.81 10.97 -17.60
CA HIS A 201 -24.25 11.08 -17.42
C HIS A 201 -25.04 11.17 -18.74
N GLY A 202 -24.41 10.86 -19.89
CA GLY A 202 -25.05 10.96 -21.21
C GLY A 202 -25.21 12.42 -21.68
N VAL A 203 -24.60 13.35 -21.03
CA VAL A 203 -24.33 14.70 -21.49
C VAL A 203 -22.92 14.69 -22.04
N GLU A 204 -22.78 15.06 -23.31
CA GLU A 204 -21.47 15.31 -23.91
C GLU A 204 -20.80 16.42 -23.11
N TYR A 205 -19.98 16.01 -22.11
CA TYR A 205 -19.29 16.94 -21.24
C TYR A 205 -18.20 17.58 -22.08
N GLU A 206 -18.36 18.85 -22.40
CA GLU A 206 -17.36 19.56 -23.18
C GLU A 206 -16.02 19.59 -22.43
N PRO A 207 -14.92 19.15 -23.06
CA PRO A 207 -13.62 19.03 -22.41
C PRO A 207 -13.01 20.37 -21.96
N GLU A 208 -13.70 21.51 -22.14
CA GLU A 208 -13.10 22.83 -21.89
C GLU A 208 -12.81 23.10 -20.42
N ASP A 209 -13.66 22.66 -19.51
CA ASP A 209 -13.43 22.82 -18.08
C ASP A 209 -12.23 21.98 -17.60
N TYR A 210 -12.03 20.80 -18.22
CA TYR A 210 -10.89 19.95 -17.94
C TYR A 210 -9.59 20.40 -18.61
N LYS A 211 -9.67 21.10 -19.75
CA LYS A 211 -8.49 21.66 -20.41
C LYS A 211 -7.73 22.61 -19.49
N GLY A 212 -8.45 23.45 -18.74
CA GLY A 212 -7.86 24.39 -17.79
C GLY A 212 -7.16 23.67 -16.62
N LEU A 213 -7.81 22.69 -16.00
CA LEU A 213 -7.26 21.89 -14.90
C LEU A 213 -6.07 21.05 -15.36
N ARG A 214 -6.19 20.37 -16.51
CA ARG A 214 -5.10 19.62 -17.13
C ARG A 214 -3.91 20.53 -17.42
N GLN A 215 -4.16 21.72 -18.00
CA GLN A 215 -3.10 22.66 -18.32
C GLN A 215 -2.39 23.15 -17.05
N ALA A 216 -3.12 23.46 -15.99
CA ALA A 216 -2.56 23.86 -14.70
C ALA A 216 -1.69 22.75 -14.09
N LEU A 217 -2.14 21.49 -14.12
CA LEU A 217 -1.34 20.35 -13.68
C LEU A 217 -0.09 20.18 -14.55
N MET A 218 -0.24 20.25 -15.88
CA MET A 218 0.90 20.18 -16.82
C MET A 218 1.92 21.27 -16.56
N ASP A 219 1.49 22.50 -16.36
CA ASP A 219 2.39 23.65 -16.14
C ASP A 219 3.12 23.48 -14.80
N HIS A 220 2.41 23.04 -13.76
CA HIS A 220 3.04 22.76 -12.47
C HIS A 220 4.11 21.64 -12.57
N ILE A 221 3.81 20.57 -13.30
CA ILE A 221 4.75 19.47 -13.49
C ILE A 221 5.93 19.89 -14.35
N ARG A 222 5.72 20.62 -15.44
CA ARG A 222 6.82 21.13 -16.30
C ARG A 222 7.80 22.03 -15.54
N ILE A 223 7.29 22.83 -14.60
CA ILE A 223 8.16 23.68 -13.75
C ILE A 223 9.04 22.85 -12.83
N ASN A 224 8.48 21.77 -12.24
CA ASN A 224 9.13 21.01 -11.19
C ASN A 224 9.82 19.73 -11.70
N LEU A 225 9.41 19.21 -12.87
CA LEU A 225 9.89 18.00 -13.51
C LEU A 225 10.04 18.21 -15.03
N PRO A 226 10.94 19.09 -15.49
CA PRO A 226 11.01 19.54 -16.88
C PRO A 226 11.31 18.42 -17.89
N ASP A 227 12.02 17.38 -17.46
CA ASP A 227 12.43 16.25 -18.32
C ASP A 227 11.42 15.07 -18.29
N GLN A 228 10.33 15.19 -17.53
CA GLN A 228 9.33 14.14 -17.41
C GLN A 228 8.32 14.20 -18.57
N GLU A 229 8.42 13.26 -19.49
CA GLU A 229 7.36 13.02 -20.47
C GLU A 229 6.14 12.37 -19.80
N MET A 230 4.95 12.94 -20.08
CA MET A 230 3.69 12.40 -19.58
C MET A 230 2.65 12.36 -20.68
N GLU A 231 1.87 11.30 -20.67
CA GLU A 231 0.67 11.18 -21.50
C GLU A 231 -0.58 11.40 -20.63
N PHE A 232 -1.53 12.18 -21.14
CA PHE A 232 -2.82 12.41 -20.47
C PHE A 232 -3.88 11.56 -21.17
N LEU A 233 -4.55 10.76 -20.37
CA LEU A 233 -5.61 9.86 -20.79
C LEU A 233 -6.92 10.27 -20.16
N ALA A 234 -8.02 10.19 -20.90
CA ALA A 234 -9.35 10.43 -20.36
C ALA A 234 -10.31 9.37 -20.90
N THR A 235 -11.16 8.84 -20.04
CA THR A 235 -12.26 7.97 -20.45
C THR A 235 -13.53 8.33 -19.69
N GLY A 236 -14.69 8.12 -20.30
CA GLY A 236 -16.00 8.33 -19.68
C GLY A 236 -16.59 7.02 -19.19
N ASP A 237 -16.81 6.89 -17.89
CA ASP A 237 -17.57 5.78 -17.32
C ASP A 237 -18.30 6.21 -16.04
N ARG A 238 -19.52 5.70 -15.86
CA ARG A 238 -20.30 5.94 -14.63
C ARG A 238 -19.70 5.28 -13.39
N ARG A 239 -18.78 4.35 -13.59
CA ARG A 239 -18.08 3.62 -12.52
C ARG A 239 -16.59 3.85 -12.67
N LEU A 240 -16.03 4.66 -11.80
CA LEU A 240 -14.59 4.96 -11.76
C LEU A 240 -13.73 3.70 -11.95
N TRP A 241 -14.08 2.62 -11.27
CA TRP A 241 -13.36 1.35 -11.34
C TRP A 241 -13.34 0.75 -12.76
N HIS A 242 -14.43 0.84 -13.48
CA HIS A 242 -14.52 0.29 -14.84
C HIS A 242 -13.65 1.10 -15.81
N GLY A 243 -13.73 2.43 -15.75
CA GLY A 243 -12.88 3.29 -16.56
C GLY A 243 -11.39 3.16 -16.23
N LEU A 244 -11.02 2.97 -14.93
CA LEU A 244 -9.62 2.70 -14.56
C LEU A 244 -9.13 1.36 -15.11
N ASN A 245 -9.92 0.30 -15.05
CA ASN A 245 -9.55 -1.00 -15.62
C ASN A 245 -9.38 -0.95 -17.13
N GLU A 246 -10.26 -0.24 -17.84
CA GLU A 246 -10.13 0.00 -19.27
C GLU A 246 -8.77 0.65 -19.60
N LEU A 247 -8.41 1.72 -18.91
CA LEU A 247 -7.10 2.35 -19.07
C LEU A 247 -5.94 1.41 -18.73
N VAL A 248 -6.08 0.61 -17.66
CA VAL A 248 -5.04 -0.34 -17.26
C VAL A 248 -4.80 -1.40 -18.33
N GLU A 249 -5.87 -1.94 -18.93
CA GLU A 249 -5.78 -2.96 -19.99
C GLU A 249 -5.29 -2.37 -21.31
N ASP A 250 -5.87 -1.25 -21.77
CA ASP A 250 -5.56 -0.64 -23.05
C ASP A 250 -4.11 -0.14 -23.17
N TYR A 251 -3.56 0.34 -22.05
CA TYR A 251 -2.20 0.90 -22.01
C TYR A 251 -1.15 -0.03 -21.38
N GLY A 252 -1.54 -1.25 -21.03
CA GLY A 252 -0.62 -2.24 -20.49
C GLY A 252 0.06 -1.76 -19.20
N VAL A 253 -0.71 -1.21 -18.26
CA VAL A 253 -0.22 -0.60 -17.02
C VAL A 253 0.38 -1.65 -16.11
N ASP A 254 1.57 -1.39 -15.58
CA ASP A 254 2.28 -2.23 -14.62
C ASP A 254 1.97 -1.82 -13.16
N MET A 255 1.69 -0.54 -12.93
CA MET A 255 1.36 0.01 -11.61
C MET A 255 0.34 1.14 -11.72
N LEU A 256 -0.69 1.07 -10.88
CA LEU A 256 -1.67 2.14 -10.69
C LEU A 256 -1.30 2.97 -9.46
N ILE A 257 -1.38 4.30 -9.58
CA ILE A 257 -1.19 5.23 -8.46
C ILE A 257 -2.50 5.94 -8.18
N MET A 258 -2.84 6.07 -6.89
CA MET A 258 -4.02 6.80 -6.43
C MET A 258 -3.69 7.63 -5.19
N THR A 259 -4.47 8.66 -4.95
CA THR A 259 -4.44 9.47 -3.72
C THR A 259 -5.69 9.22 -2.89
N THR A 260 -5.54 9.01 -1.57
CA THR A 260 -6.69 8.97 -0.65
C THR A 260 -7.02 10.38 -0.18
N HIS A 261 -8.23 10.86 -0.41
CA HIS A 261 -8.69 12.14 0.13
C HIS A 261 -9.52 11.94 1.39
N HIS A 262 -9.30 12.77 2.40
CA HIS A 262 -10.07 12.72 3.65
C HIS A 262 -11.54 13.10 3.47
N ARG A 263 -11.95 13.77 2.37
CA ARG A 263 -13.31 14.31 2.23
C ARG A 263 -13.93 14.45 0.83
N GLY A 264 -13.31 14.03 -0.28
CA GLY A 264 -13.89 14.39 -1.58
C GLY A 264 -14.07 13.24 -2.57
N PHE A 265 -12.99 12.66 -2.99
CA PHE A 265 -13.00 11.69 -4.08
C PHE A 265 -13.71 10.38 -3.70
N PHE A 266 -13.75 10.08 -2.42
CA PHE A 266 -14.42 8.91 -1.89
C PHE A 266 -15.81 9.19 -1.30
N GLU A 267 -16.20 10.40 -0.94
CA GLU A 267 -17.56 10.70 -0.41
C GLU A 267 -18.65 10.70 -1.48
N GLY A 268 -18.32 10.99 -2.74
CA GLY A 268 -19.26 10.88 -3.87
C GLY A 268 -19.39 9.48 -4.46
N LEU A 269 -18.39 8.61 -4.22
CA LEU A 269 -18.27 7.26 -4.79
C LEU A 269 -18.32 6.16 -3.73
N ILE A 270 -18.36 6.50 -2.43
CA ILE A 270 -18.13 5.53 -1.37
C ILE A 270 -19.28 5.44 -0.38
N SER A 271 -19.98 4.38 -0.47
CA SER A 271 -20.09 3.54 0.72
C SER A 271 -18.69 3.01 1.11
N PRO A 272 -18.35 2.83 2.40
CA PRO A 272 -17.06 2.31 2.86
C PRO A 272 -16.61 1.01 2.15
N SER A 273 -17.54 0.34 1.49
CA SER A 273 -17.33 -0.87 0.70
C SER A 273 -16.59 -0.67 -0.63
N ALA A 274 -16.50 0.53 -1.21
CA ALA A 274 -15.90 0.70 -2.54
C ALA A 274 -14.37 0.82 -2.46
N THR A 275 -13.81 1.55 -1.48
CA THR A 275 -12.34 1.59 -1.25
C THR A 275 -11.82 0.22 -0.84
N GLN A 276 -12.54 -0.48 0.02
CA GLN A 276 -12.22 -1.86 0.38
C GLN A 276 -12.31 -2.80 -0.83
N GLN A 277 -13.23 -2.55 -1.76
CA GLN A 277 -13.33 -3.31 -2.99
C GLN A 277 -12.21 -3.00 -3.98
N MET A 278 -11.70 -1.77 -4.02
CA MET A 278 -10.56 -1.40 -4.88
C MET A 278 -9.27 -2.09 -4.45
N VAL A 279 -8.95 -2.06 -3.17
CA VAL A 279 -7.76 -2.75 -2.61
C VAL A 279 -7.83 -4.27 -2.78
N VAL A 280 -9.03 -4.85 -2.80
CA VAL A 280 -9.24 -6.31 -2.95
C VAL A 280 -9.37 -6.76 -4.40
N ARG A 281 -9.68 -5.84 -5.34
CA ARG A 281 -9.96 -6.16 -6.75
C ARG A 281 -8.91 -5.68 -7.74
N THR A 282 -7.91 -4.94 -7.29
CA THR A 282 -6.85 -4.55 -8.23
C THR A 282 -6.12 -5.80 -8.72
N GLU A 283 -5.99 -5.93 -10.03
CA GLU A 283 -5.20 -6.98 -10.67
C GLU A 283 -3.75 -6.53 -10.87
N LYS A 284 -3.47 -5.24 -10.69
CA LYS A 284 -2.15 -4.62 -10.79
C LYS A 284 -1.70 -4.04 -9.46
N PRO A 285 -0.40 -3.91 -9.21
CA PRO A 285 0.13 -3.21 -8.05
C PRO A 285 -0.49 -1.81 -7.93
N LEU A 286 -1.00 -1.49 -6.74
CA LEU A 286 -1.65 -0.24 -6.44
C LEU A 286 -0.84 0.54 -5.40
N LEU A 287 -0.25 1.64 -5.83
CA LEU A 287 0.42 2.58 -4.94
C LEU A 287 -0.55 3.66 -4.47
N VAL A 288 -0.70 3.79 -3.17
CA VAL A 288 -1.62 4.75 -2.55
C VAL A 288 -0.83 5.80 -1.78
N PHE A 289 -1.01 7.05 -2.15
CA PHE A 289 -0.55 8.20 -1.37
C PHE A 289 -1.67 8.72 -0.49
N ARG A 290 -1.32 9.15 0.71
CA ARG A 290 -2.24 9.92 1.56
C ARG A 290 -2.31 11.37 1.06
N ALA A 291 -3.52 11.95 1.08
CA ALA A 291 -3.76 13.35 0.73
C ALA A 291 -3.13 14.32 1.73
#